data_595a299cb500cc54faa0f6c64c3dd194
#
_entry.id   595a299cb500cc54faa0f6c64c3dd194
#
_cell.length_a   1.000
_cell.length_b   1.000
_cell.length_c   1.000
_cell.angle_alpha   90.00
_cell.angle_beta   90.00
_cell.angle_gamma   90.00
#
_symmetry.space_group_name_H-M   'P 1'
#
loop_
_entity.id
_entity.type
_entity.pdbx_description
1 polymer ?
#
loop_
_entity_poly.entity_id
_entity_poly.type
_entity_poly.pdbx_seq_one_letter_code
_entity_poly.pdbx_strand_id
1 'polypeptide(L)'
;MKILICEDNPVIALDLEIMLEEIGHEVCGAVGSSAECLALVAVARPDLVTVDLDLADGPTGLRLVRFLHERGIRSIIVSGQVSCLNEPHPAGAVIPKPVDQARLAAALSRVAAAEDGAATHRLTDPVLG
;
A
#
# COMPACT_ATOMS: atom_id res chain seq x y z
N MET A 1 3.57 10.71 -4.77
CA MET A 1 2.93 9.53 -5.40
C MET A 1 1.41 9.66 -5.31
N LYS A 2 0.73 8.95 -6.17
CA LYS A 2 -0.72 8.82 -6.15
C LYS A 2 -1.08 7.56 -5.35
N ILE A 3 -1.77 7.73 -4.24
CA ILE A 3 -1.98 6.66 -3.27
C ILE A 3 -3.47 6.37 -3.08
N LEU A 4 -3.82 5.09 -3.10
CA LEU A 4 -5.15 4.60 -2.78
C LEU A 4 -5.12 4.00 -1.38
N ILE A 5 -6.11 4.33 -0.55
CA ILE A 5 -6.24 3.80 0.80
C ILE A 5 -7.27 2.67 0.80
N CYS A 6 -6.88 1.50 1.31
CA CYS A 6 -7.79 0.39 1.54
C CYS A 6 -7.89 0.12 3.04
N GLU A 7 -8.95 0.65 3.67
CA GLU A 7 -9.19 0.65 5.10
C GLU A 7 -10.69 0.74 5.36
N ASP A 8 -11.26 -0.21 6.09
CA ASP A 8 -12.71 -0.24 6.32
C ASP A 8 -13.19 0.68 7.45
N ASN A 9 -12.29 1.15 8.30
CA ASN A 9 -12.64 2.12 9.33
C ASN A 9 -12.51 3.54 8.77
N PRO A 10 -13.61 4.28 8.61
CA PRO A 10 -13.56 5.60 7.96
C PRO A 10 -12.75 6.64 8.72
N VAL A 11 -12.67 6.53 10.05
CA VAL A 11 -11.88 7.46 10.86
C VAL A 11 -10.39 7.24 10.60
N ILE A 12 -9.96 5.98 10.56
CA ILE A 12 -8.55 5.64 10.28
C ILE A 12 -8.20 6.01 8.83
N ALA A 13 -9.12 5.76 7.90
CA ALA A 13 -8.91 6.14 6.50
C ALA A 13 -8.72 7.65 6.35
N LEU A 14 -9.52 8.46 7.06
CA LEU A 14 -9.40 9.90 7.03
C LEU A 14 -8.07 10.37 7.63
N ASP A 15 -7.65 9.77 8.75
CA ASP A 15 -6.36 10.09 9.36
C ASP A 15 -5.21 9.81 8.40
N LEU A 16 -5.24 8.67 7.71
CA LEU A 16 -4.23 8.32 6.71
C LEU A 16 -4.23 9.32 5.56
N GLU A 17 -5.40 9.70 5.08
CA GLU A 17 -5.51 10.67 3.99
C GLU A 17 -4.86 12.00 4.38
N ILE A 18 -5.14 12.50 5.58
CA ILE A 18 -4.57 13.75 6.07
C ILE A 18 -3.05 13.63 6.17
N MET A 19 -2.55 12.55 6.75
CA MET A 19 -1.11 12.32 6.90
C MET A 19 -0.41 12.26 5.54
N LEU A 20 -0.98 11.54 4.59
CA LEU A 20 -0.40 11.37 3.26
C LEU A 20 -0.35 12.71 2.52
N GLU A 21 -1.41 13.50 2.61
CA GLU A 21 -1.46 14.82 1.98
C GLU A 21 -0.47 15.79 2.63
N GLU A 22 -0.32 15.75 3.95
CA GLU A 22 0.67 16.57 4.65
C GLU A 22 2.11 16.20 4.28
N ILE A 23 2.36 14.93 4.01
CA ILE A 23 3.67 14.45 3.54
C ILE A 23 3.94 14.90 2.10
N GLY A 24 2.91 15.22 1.34
CA GLY A 24 3.04 15.71 -0.03
C GLY A 24 2.55 14.74 -1.10
N HIS A 25 1.79 13.73 -0.73
CA HIS A 25 1.26 12.77 -1.69
C HIS A 25 -0.19 13.11 -2.05
N GLU A 26 -0.64 12.59 -3.20
CA GLU A 26 -2.01 12.71 -3.65
C GLU A 26 -2.77 11.45 -3.24
N VAL A 27 -3.93 11.61 -2.61
CA VAL A 27 -4.82 10.49 -2.28
C VAL A 27 -5.92 10.43 -3.33
N CYS A 28 -6.00 9.33 -4.07
CA CYS A 28 -6.97 9.19 -5.17
C CYS A 28 -8.26 8.49 -4.73
N GLY A 29 -8.34 8.04 -3.49
CA GLY A 29 -9.55 7.43 -2.95
C GLY A 29 -9.29 6.67 -1.68
N ALA A 30 -10.38 6.30 -1.01
CA ALA A 30 -10.34 5.43 0.16
C ALA A 30 -11.52 4.46 0.06
N VAL A 31 -11.23 3.18 0.15
CA VAL A 31 -12.23 2.11 0.02
C VAL A 31 -12.09 1.13 1.18
N GLY A 32 -13.15 0.40 1.49
CA GLY A 32 -13.21 -0.45 2.67
C GLY A 32 -13.10 -1.94 2.42
N SER A 33 -13.05 -2.38 1.17
CA SER A 33 -12.97 -3.80 0.84
C SER A 33 -11.94 -4.06 -0.26
N SER A 34 -11.45 -5.30 -0.34
CA SER A 34 -10.53 -5.67 -1.40
C SER A 34 -11.20 -5.59 -2.77
N ALA A 35 -12.49 -5.95 -2.86
CA ALA A 35 -13.25 -5.87 -4.10
C ALA A 35 -13.34 -4.44 -4.62
N GLU A 36 -13.65 -3.48 -3.73
CA GLU A 36 -13.68 -2.06 -4.09
C GLU A 36 -12.31 -1.54 -4.50
N CYS A 37 -11.26 -2.00 -3.81
CA CYS A 37 -9.89 -1.63 -4.13
C CYS A 37 -9.53 -2.06 -5.55
N LEU A 38 -9.81 -3.29 -5.91
CA LEU A 38 -9.49 -3.81 -7.24
C LEU A 38 -10.24 -3.08 -8.34
N ALA A 39 -11.50 -2.74 -8.09
CA ALA A 39 -12.30 -1.97 -9.04
C ALA A 39 -11.70 -0.57 -9.28
N LEU A 40 -11.29 0.10 -8.20
CA LEU A 40 -10.77 1.46 -8.29
C LEU A 40 -9.34 1.50 -8.85
N VAL A 41 -8.54 0.49 -8.57
CA VAL A 41 -7.17 0.38 -9.10
C VAL A 41 -7.17 0.42 -10.62
N ALA A 42 -8.12 -0.26 -11.26
CA ALA A 42 -8.20 -0.32 -12.72
C ALA A 42 -8.49 1.06 -13.33
N VAL A 43 -9.18 1.93 -12.60
CA VAL A 43 -9.58 3.26 -13.08
C VAL A 43 -8.59 4.34 -12.64
N ALA A 44 -8.26 4.38 -11.35
CA ALA A 44 -7.45 5.44 -10.78
C ALA A 44 -5.94 5.25 -11.02
N ARG A 45 -5.51 4.00 -11.22
CA ARG A 45 -4.09 3.66 -11.48
C ARG A 45 -3.14 4.27 -10.44
N PRO A 46 -3.30 3.90 -9.16
CA PRO A 46 -2.42 4.45 -8.13
C PRO A 46 -0.99 3.93 -8.27
N ASP A 47 -0.05 4.70 -7.74
CA ASP A 47 1.35 4.28 -7.65
C ASP A 47 1.57 3.33 -6.48
N LEU A 48 0.73 3.46 -5.44
CA LEU A 48 0.86 2.69 -4.22
C LEU A 48 -0.51 2.56 -3.55
N VAL A 49 -0.74 1.44 -2.87
CA VAL A 49 -1.95 1.20 -2.09
C VAL A 49 -1.56 0.93 -0.64
N THR A 50 -2.20 1.62 0.31
CA THR A 50 -2.10 1.23 1.72
C THR A 50 -3.18 0.20 2.00
N VAL A 51 -2.83 -0.91 2.62
CA VAL A 51 -3.73 -2.06 2.79
C VAL A 51 -3.82 -2.48 4.24
N ASP A 52 -5.03 -2.51 4.80
CA ASP A 52 -5.30 -3.15 6.07
C ASP A 52 -5.42 -4.67 5.86
N LEU A 53 -4.98 -5.46 6.82
CA LEU A 53 -5.10 -6.91 6.77
C LEU A 53 -6.55 -7.36 6.90
N ASP A 54 -7.34 -6.66 7.73
CA ASP A 54 -8.76 -6.95 7.92
C ASP A 54 -9.60 -5.87 7.27
N LEU A 55 -10.40 -6.27 6.29
CA LEU A 55 -11.23 -5.38 5.50
C LEU A 55 -12.70 -5.75 5.65
N ALA A 56 -13.60 -4.97 5.04
CA ALA A 56 -15.03 -5.20 5.14
C ALA A 56 -15.45 -6.59 4.59
N ASP A 57 -14.72 -7.10 3.62
CA ASP A 57 -14.96 -8.42 3.04
C ASP A 57 -14.10 -9.54 3.68
N GLY A 58 -13.56 -9.29 4.88
CA GLY A 58 -12.86 -10.28 5.67
C GLY A 58 -11.35 -10.09 5.73
N PRO A 59 -10.59 -11.12 6.15
CA PRO A 59 -9.12 -11.03 6.24
C PRO A 59 -8.47 -11.17 4.86
N THR A 60 -8.82 -10.28 3.96
CA THR A 60 -8.44 -10.33 2.54
C THR A 60 -7.24 -9.47 2.18
N GLY A 61 -6.73 -8.68 3.15
CA GLY A 61 -5.67 -7.70 2.88
C GLY A 61 -4.39 -8.31 2.34
N LEU A 62 -3.94 -9.43 2.91
CA LEU A 62 -2.70 -10.06 2.46
C LEU A 62 -2.82 -10.61 1.03
N ARG A 63 -3.96 -11.19 0.71
CA ARG A 63 -4.25 -11.65 -0.65
C ARG A 63 -4.27 -10.47 -1.61
N LEU A 64 -4.85 -9.35 -1.19
CA LEU A 64 -4.87 -8.13 -1.98
C LEU A 64 -3.46 -7.63 -2.28
N VAL A 65 -2.58 -7.63 -1.27
CA VAL A 65 -1.17 -7.23 -1.43
C VAL A 65 -0.50 -8.07 -2.52
N ARG A 66 -0.70 -9.39 -2.50
CA ARG A 66 -0.12 -10.28 -3.50
C ARG A 66 -0.68 -10.01 -4.89
N PHE A 67 -1.97 -9.79 -4.97
CA PHE A 67 -2.64 -9.50 -6.23
C PHE A 67 -2.14 -8.19 -6.86
N LEU A 68 -1.97 -7.16 -6.03
CA LEU A 68 -1.44 -5.88 -6.48
C LEU A 68 0.01 -6.03 -6.96
N HIS A 69 0.80 -6.79 -6.23
CA HIS A 69 2.20 -7.03 -6.60
C HIS A 69 2.30 -7.70 -7.99
N GLU A 70 1.44 -8.67 -8.27
CA GLU A 70 1.41 -9.33 -9.57
C GLU A 70 1.11 -8.36 -10.71
N ARG A 71 0.45 -7.26 -10.41
CA ARG A 71 0.12 -6.20 -11.37
C ARG A 71 1.13 -5.06 -11.39
N GLY A 72 2.23 -5.20 -10.66
CA GLY A 72 3.26 -4.17 -10.58
C GLY A 72 2.89 -2.97 -9.70
N ILE A 73 1.91 -3.12 -8.82
CA ILE A 73 1.47 -2.06 -7.92
C ILE A 73 2.06 -2.29 -6.53
N ARG A 74 2.76 -1.30 -6.01
CA ARG A 74 3.37 -1.35 -4.69
C ARG A 74 2.31 -1.21 -3.60
N SER A 75 2.60 -1.79 -2.43
CA SER A 75 1.70 -1.66 -1.29
C SER A 75 2.47 -1.49 0.01
N ILE A 76 1.81 -0.87 1.00
CA ILE A 76 2.26 -0.79 2.38
C ILE A 76 1.13 -1.34 3.24
N ILE A 77 1.44 -2.31 4.10
CA ILE A 77 0.46 -2.85 5.03
C ILE A 77 0.37 -1.91 6.23
N VAL A 78 -0.85 -1.52 6.59
CA VAL A 78 -1.13 -0.68 7.76
C VAL A 78 -2.17 -1.42 8.60
N SER A 79 -1.77 -1.99 9.72
CA SER A 79 -2.66 -2.87 10.48
C SER A 79 -2.36 -2.86 11.97
N GLY A 80 -3.39 -3.10 12.77
CA GLY A 80 -3.25 -3.35 14.21
C GLY A 80 -2.79 -4.77 14.52
N GLN A 81 -2.70 -5.64 13.52
CA GLN A 81 -2.41 -7.06 13.68
C GLN A 81 -1.09 -7.49 13.05
N VAL A 82 -0.11 -6.58 13.00
CA VAL A 82 1.19 -6.88 12.37
C VAL A 82 1.90 -8.04 13.05
N SER A 83 1.67 -8.26 14.35
CA SER A 83 2.26 -9.37 15.09
C SER A 83 1.76 -10.75 14.62
N CYS A 84 0.62 -10.78 13.93
CA CYS A 84 0.05 -12.01 13.38
C CYS A 84 0.53 -12.29 11.96
N LEU A 85 1.40 -11.45 11.42
CA LEU A 85 1.89 -11.56 10.06
C LEU A 85 3.10 -12.49 10.03
N ASN A 86 2.86 -13.78 9.83
CA ASN A 86 3.89 -14.82 9.91
C ASN A 86 4.40 -15.32 8.57
N GLU A 87 3.72 -14.99 7.49
CA GLU A 87 4.10 -15.50 6.18
C GLU A 87 4.77 -14.44 5.33
N PRO A 88 5.65 -14.83 4.40
CA PRO A 88 6.28 -13.89 3.49
C PRO A 88 5.23 -13.17 2.64
N HIS A 89 5.48 -11.90 2.36
CA HIS A 89 4.60 -11.08 1.54
C HIS A 89 5.40 -10.03 0.76
N PRO A 90 4.87 -9.57 -0.37
CA PRO A 90 5.58 -8.62 -1.23
C PRO A 90 5.33 -7.15 -0.89
N ALA A 91 4.67 -6.81 0.21
CA ALA A 91 4.48 -5.41 0.59
C ALA A 91 5.83 -4.74 0.84
N GLY A 92 5.95 -3.49 0.45
CA GLY A 92 7.19 -2.74 0.59
C GLY A 92 7.51 -2.34 2.02
N ALA A 93 6.50 -2.26 2.89
CA ALA A 93 6.66 -1.95 4.31
C ALA A 93 5.42 -2.40 5.08
N VAL A 94 5.57 -2.51 6.39
CA VAL A 94 4.48 -2.82 7.31
C VAL A 94 4.49 -1.78 8.41
N ILE A 95 3.35 -1.13 8.63
CA ILE A 95 3.22 -0.07 9.62
C ILE A 95 2.13 -0.45 10.62
N PRO A 96 2.45 -0.50 11.92
CA PRO A 96 1.46 -0.81 12.94
C PRO A 96 0.53 0.38 13.20
N LYS A 97 -0.69 0.08 13.60
CA LYS A 97 -1.62 1.10 14.12
C LYS A 97 -1.41 1.27 15.62
N PRO A 98 -1.57 2.47 16.17
CA PRO A 98 -1.88 3.73 15.49
C PRO A 98 -0.70 4.23 14.64
N VAL A 99 -1.01 4.84 13.51
CA VAL A 99 0.00 5.24 12.54
C VAL A 99 0.77 6.47 13.03
N ASP A 100 2.10 6.36 13.02
CA ASP A 100 3.02 7.47 13.26
C ASP A 100 3.37 8.09 11.92
N GLN A 101 3.10 9.38 11.74
CA GLN A 101 3.31 10.07 10.48
C GLN A 101 4.78 10.06 10.03
N ALA A 102 5.72 10.21 10.94
CA ALA A 102 7.15 10.16 10.59
C ALA A 102 7.55 8.78 10.09
N ARG A 103 7.02 7.72 10.71
CA ARG A 103 7.27 6.35 10.28
C ARG A 103 6.65 6.07 8.91
N LEU A 104 5.45 6.59 8.68
CA LEU A 104 4.78 6.49 7.38
C LEU A 104 5.60 7.18 6.30
N ALA A 105 6.06 8.41 6.55
CA ALA A 105 6.88 9.16 5.61
C ALA A 105 8.18 8.43 5.27
N ALA A 106 8.85 7.86 6.27
CA ALA A 106 10.08 7.12 6.08
C ALA A 106 9.84 5.86 5.24
N ALA A 107 8.75 5.15 5.49
CA ALA A 107 8.38 3.95 4.73
C ALA A 107 8.10 4.29 3.27
N LEU A 108 7.38 5.37 3.01
CA LEU A 108 7.07 5.83 1.66
C LEU A 108 8.33 6.18 0.89
N SER A 109 9.27 6.88 1.53
CA SER A 109 10.56 7.21 0.92
C SER A 109 11.35 5.96 0.54
N ARG A 110 11.38 4.96 1.42
CA ARG A 110 12.10 3.71 1.16
C ARG A 110 11.46 2.92 0.02
N VAL A 111 10.15 2.86 -0.01
CA VAL A 111 9.44 2.13 -1.07
C VAL A 111 9.67 2.79 -2.42
N ALA A 112 9.62 4.12 -2.48
CA ALA A 112 9.89 4.86 -3.70
C ALA A 112 11.33 4.65 -4.19
N ALA A 113 12.30 4.70 -3.29
CA ALA A 113 13.70 4.49 -3.63
C ALA A 113 13.98 3.05 -4.10
N ALA A 114 13.39 2.06 -3.44
CA ALA A 114 13.55 0.67 -3.82
C ALA A 114 12.97 0.40 -5.21
N GLU A 115 11.82 0.99 -5.53
CA GLU A 115 11.20 0.85 -6.84
C GLU A 115 12.05 1.47 -7.94
N ASP A 116 12.62 2.66 -7.68
CA ASP A 116 13.53 3.30 -8.63
C ASP A 116 14.78 2.44 -8.86
N GLY A 117 15.34 1.88 -7.79
CA GLY A 117 16.46 0.95 -7.88
C GLY A 117 16.10 -0.31 -8.65
N ALA A 118 14.94 -0.88 -8.41
CA ALA A 118 14.46 -2.07 -9.10
C ALA A 118 14.22 -1.78 -10.59
N ALA A 119 13.67 -0.63 -10.93
CA ALA A 119 13.49 -0.22 -12.32
C ALA A 119 14.82 -0.08 -13.03
N THR A 120 15.81 0.55 -12.39
CA THR A 120 17.15 0.69 -12.93
C THR A 120 17.79 -0.68 -13.15
N HIS A 121 17.65 -1.58 -12.20
CA HIS A 121 18.18 -2.93 -12.31
C HIS A 121 17.59 -3.66 -13.52
N ARG A 122 16.29 -3.57 -13.72
CA ARG A 122 15.64 -4.20 -14.86
C ARG A 122 16.12 -3.65 -16.21
N LEU A 123 16.44 -2.36 -16.25
CA LEU A 123 16.97 -1.75 -17.46
C LEU A 123 18.41 -2.19 -17.78
N THR A 124 19.19 -2.49 -16.74
CA THR A 124 20.58 -2.91 -16.91
C THR A 124 20.73 -4.41 -17.14
N ASP A 125 19.67 -5.18 -16.95
CA ASP A 125 19.70 -6.63 -17.08
C ASP A 125 18.52 -7.13 -17.94
N PRO A 126 18.45 -6.72 -19.19
CA PRO A 126 17.33 -7.06 -20.07
C PRO A 126 17.27 -8.53 -20.43
N VAL A 127 18.38 -9.25 -20.29
CA VAL A 127 18.47 -10.66 -20.65
C VAL A 127 17.61 -11.51 -19.71
N LEU A 128 17.40 -11.05 -18.49
CA LEU A 128 16.60 -11.75 -17.49
C LEU A 128 15.10 -11.42 -17.64
N GLY A 129 14.79 -10.43 -18.43
CA GLY A 129 13.40 -10.02 -18.65
C GLY A 129 12.64 -10.95 -19.56
#